data_9221051ac218cfdcf7f01bbd106817b1
#
_entry.id   9221051ac218cfdcf7f01bbd106817b1
#
_cell.length_a   1.000
_cell.length_b   1.000
_cell.length_c   1.000
_cell.angle_alpha   90.00
_cell.angle_beta   90.00
_cell.angle_gamma   90.00
#
_symmetry.space_group_name_H-M   'P 1'
#
loop_
_entity.id
_entity.type
_entity.pdbx_description
1 polymer ?
#
loop_
_entity_poly.entity_id
_entity_poly.type
_entity_poly.pdbx_seq_one_letter_code
_entity_poly.pdbx_strand_id
1 'polypeptide(L)'
;MSIYKKFCTEVMDEQGNLQRFSLDYPENFNFGYDVVDAIAEETPGKTALVWCNTENEEHTFSFGEIREQSNRYANVFQKAGIGRGSRVMLVLKRHYEYWFAVIALHKLGAIVIPATHMLTVKDYIYRIHMAKVDAILCTPSSDVPRKLHTAILDAGVDCVLWTVKKDVPGFRNMTAEAKFSSEILQRQQTVAEDPMLLYFTSGTTGNPKGVIHDFAYPLAHIVTAKYWQQAEDGGLHFTVAETGWAKASWGKIYGQWLVGSAVMVYDFDNFEPKQLCAVINRYGVTSFCAPPTVYRYLVRKGIPDMPGLKHASTAGEMLAPEVFRKFTEKTGLPLCEGYGQTETTLLMANFRGSEPVAGSMGRISPLYNIELRDKNGKPVSIGEIGEVVIVPPETNRQVGVFCGYLDNEEQYSYVWRHGVYQDFKEYKSEGSCKSRSPA
;
A
#
# COMPACT_ATOMS: atom_id res chain seq x y z
N MET A 1 -11.56 -21.28 -2.07
CA MET A 1 -10.82 -21.01 -0.79
C MET A 1 -10.01 -19.74 -0.99
N SER A 2 -10.02 -18.79 -0.05
CA SER A 2 -9.24 -17.55 -0.24
C SER A 2 -7.76 -17.87 -0.37
N ILE A 3 -7.09 -17.30 -1.37
CA ILE A 3 -5.74 -17.68 -1.79
C ILE A 3 -4.67 -17.46 -0.72
N TYR A 4 -4.88 -16.49 0.19
CA TYR A 4 -3.93 -16.19 1.28
C TYR A 4 -3.61 -17.40 2.15
N LYS A 5 -4.55 -18.36 2.27
CA LYS A 5 -4.35 -19.59 3.06
C LYS A 5 -3.24 -20.51 2.52
N LYS A 6 -2.81 -20.30 1.28
CA LYS A 6 -1.65 -20.99 0.69
C LYS A 6 -0.33 -20.46 1.23
N PHE A 7 -0.32 -19.28 1.87
CA PHE A 7 0.88 -18.53 2.23
C PHE A 7 1.01 -18.24 3.72
N CYS A 8 0.10 -18.71 4.55
CA CYS A 8 0.18 -18.49 5.99
C CYS A 8 -0.48 -19.58 6.80
N THR A 9 -0.02 -19.70 8.04
CA THR A 9 -0.65 -20.49 9.09
C THR A 9 -1.17 -19.56 10.16
N GLU A 10 -2.43 -19.76 10.57
CA GLU A 10 -3.14 -18.97 11.56
C GLU A 10 -3.56 -19.87 12.73
N VAL A 11 -3.23 -19.45 13.96
CA VAL A 11 -3.71 -20.08 15.18
C VAL A 11 -4.68 -19.13 15.86
N MET A 12 -5.92 -19.59 16.05
CA MET A 12 -7.00 -18.83 16.68
C MET A 12 -7.23 -19.31 18.11
N ASP A 13 -7.69 -18.40 19.00
CA ASP A 13 -8.25 -18.79 20.29
C ASP A 13 -9.68 -19.34 20.14
N GLU A 14 -10.27 -19.78 21.28
CA GLU A 14 -11.64 -20.30 21.33
C GLU A 14 -12.71 -19.27 20.90
N GLN A 15 -12.38 -17.97 20.98
CA GLN A 15 -13.24 -16.86 20.56
C GLN A 15 -13.03 -16.46 19.10
N GLY A 16 -12.10 -17.12 18.38
CA GLY A 16 -11.78 -16.84 16.98
C GLY A 16 -10.87 -15.61 16.79
N ASN A 17 -10.15 -15.16 17.81
CA ASN A 17 -9.15 -14.12 17.69
C ASN A 17 -7.79 -14.72 17.33
N LEU A 18 -7.03 -14.01 16.50
CA LEU A 18 -5.71 -14.44 16.06
C LEU A 18 -4.70 -14.38 17.21
N GLN A 19 -4.10 -15.53 17.53
CA GLN A 19 -3.06 -15.68 18.55
C GLN A 19 -1.66 -15.78 17.96
N ARG A 20 -1.53 -16.49 16.84
CA ARG A 20 -0.24 -16.62 16.13
C ARG A 20 -0.46 -16.58 14.63
N PHE A 21 0.47 -15.92 13.96
CA PHE A 21 0.50 -15.82 12.52
C PHE A 21 1.92 -16.10 12.01
N SER A 22 2.05 -16.98 11.03
CA SER A 22 3.32 -17.24 10.36
C SER A 22 3.12 -17.29 8.85
N LEU A 23 4.11 -16.82 8.11
CA LEU A 23 4.13 -16.87 6.66
C LEU A 23 4.90 -18.11 6.19
N ASP A 24 4.37 -18.73 5.12
CA ASP A 24 4.99 -19.84 4.40
C ASP A 24 4.78 -19.60 2.90
N TYR A 25 5.86 -19.43 2.15
CA TYR A 25 5.79 -19.07 0.73
C TYR A 25 7.01 -19.60 -0.03
N PRO A 26 6.85 -19.90 -1.34
CA PRO A 26 7.96 -20.40 -2.15
C PRO A 26 9.04 -19.32 -2.37
N GLU A 27 10.30 -19.74 -2.52
CA GLU A 27 11.44 -18.86 -2.78
C GLU A 27 11.24 -17.96 -4.01
N ASN A 28 10.50 -18.45 -5.00
CA ASN A 28 10.19 -17.72 -6.23
C ASN A 28 8.80 -17.03 -6.20
N PHE A 29 8.31 -16.71 -5.01
CA PHE A 29 7.02 -16.03 -4.87
C PHE A 29 6.97 -14.73 -5.67
N ASN A 30 5.87 -14.57 -6.42
CA ASN A 30 5.57 -13.35 -7.17
C ASN A 30 4.08 -13.08 -7.14
N PHE A 31 3.70 -11.94 -6.56
CA PHE A 31 2.30 -11.56 -6.37
C PHE A 31 1.47 -11.57 -7.67
N GLY A 32 2.08 -11.16 -8.80
CA GLY A 32 1.41 -11.14 -10.10
C GLY A 32 0.98 -12.54 -10.57
N TYR A 33 1.85 -13.53 -10.39
CA TYR A 33 1.57 -14.91 -10.81
C TYR A 33 0.86 -15.72 -9.73
N ASP A 34 1.40 -15.71 -8.50
CA ASP A 34 0.97 -16.64 -7.46
C ASP A 34 -0.32 -16.20 -6.75
N VAL A 35 -0.73 -14.92 -6.95
CA VAL A 35 -1.99 -14.38 -6.42
C VAL A 35 -2.94 -14.00 -7.55
N VAL A 36 -2.57 -13.03 -8.39
CA VAL A 36 -3.48 -12.48 -9.41
C VAL A 36 -3.83 -13.52 -10.47
N ASP A 37 -2.82 -14.16 -11.07
CA ASP A 37 -3.06 -15.14 -12.12
C ASP A 37 -3.69 -16.41 -11.55
N ALA A 38 -3.30 -16.84 -10.34
CA ALA A 38 -3.89 -17.99 -9.68
C ALA A 38 -5.38 -17.80 -9.37
N ILE A 39 -5.81 -16.59 -8.92
CA ILE A 39 -7.24 -16.29 -8.75
C ILE A 39 -7.94 -16.24 -10.11
N ALA A 40 -7.29 -15.66 -11.13
CA ALA A 40 -7.83 -15.60 -12.47
C ALA A 40 -8.04 -16.98 -13.13
N GLU A 41 -7.22 -17.97 -12.77
CA GLU A 41 -7.39 -19.37 -13.21
C GLU A 41 -8.56 -20.04 -12.49
N GLU A 42 -8.66 -19.90 -11.17
CA GLU A 42 -9.72 -20.54 -10.38
C GLU A 42 -11.09 -19.87 -10.58
N THR A 43 -11.12 -18.54 -10.64
CA THR A 43 -12.35 -17.72 -10.69
C THR A 43 -12.19 -16.48 -11.57
N PRO A 44 -12.07 -16.61 -12.90
CA PRO A 44 -11.74 -15.49 -13.79
C PRO A 44 -12.73 -14.31 -13.70
N GLY A 45 -14.01 -14.59 -13.46
CA GLY A 45 -15.06 -13.57 -13.33
C GLY A 45 -15.15 -12.91 -11.96
N LYS A 46 -14.32 -13.30 -10.98
CA LYS A 46 -14.32 -12.66 -9.65
C LYS A 46 -13.87 -11.21 -9.76
N THR A 47 -14.66 -10.30 -9.19
CA THR A 47 -14.34 -8.86 -9.19
C THR A 47 -13.04 -8.59 -8.41
N ALA A 48 -12.12 -7.88 -9.04
CA ALA A 48 -10.86 -7.44 -8.46
C ALA A 48 -10.88 -5.94 -8.14
N LEU A 49 -11.39 -5.12 -9.06
CA LEU A 49 -11.33 -3.67 -8.99
C LEU A 49 -12.64 -3.04 -9.45
N VAL A 50 -13.18 -2.13 -8.67
CA VAL A 50 -14.29 -1.24 -9.02
C VAL A 50 -13.75 0.18 -9.03
N TRP A 51 -13.89 0.87 -10.14
CA TRP A 51 -13.36 2.22 -10.33
C TRP A 51 -14.46 3.17 -10.82
N CYS A 52 -14.48 4.38 -10.27
CA CYS A 52 -15.27 5.47 -10.83
C CYS A 52 -14.57 6.82 -10.67
N ASN A 53 -15.01 7.83 -11.41
CA ASN A 53 -14.51 9.19 -11.32
C ASN A 53 -15.63 10.22 -11.08
N THR A 54 -15.25 11.48 -11.01
CA THR A 54 -16.19 12.62 -10.86
C THR A 54 -16.96 12.95 -12.15
N GLU A 55 -16.60 12.37 -13.28
CA GLU A 55 -17.23 12.56 -14.58
C GLU A 55 -18.27 11.47 -14.90
N ASN A 56 -18.59 10.62 -13.89
CA ASN A 56 -19.51 9.47 -13.99
C ASN A 56 -19.03 8.35 -14.93
N GLU A 57 -17.72 8.27 -15.20
CA GLU A 57 -17.17 7.06 -15.81
C GLU A 57 -17.03 5.98 -14.74
N GLU A 58 -17.34 4.75 -15.10
CA GLU A 58 -17.31 3.58 -14.21
C GLU A 58 -16.70 2.39 -14.93
N HIS A 59 -15.84 1.66 -14.23
CA HIS A 59 -15.24 0.41 -14.71
C HIS A 59 -15.20 -0.61 -13.58
N THR A 60 -15.55 -1.84 -13.91
CA THR A 60 -15.38 -2.99 -13.03
C THR A 60 -14.51 -4.00 -13.75
N PHE A 61 -13.44 -4.43 -13.09
CA PHE A 61 -12.50 -5.40 -13.65
C PHE A 61 -12.49 -6.67 -12.80
N SER A 62 -12.61 -7.80 -13.47
CA SER A 62 -12.39 -9.12 -12.89
C SER A 62 -10.89 -9.45 -12.78
N PHE A 63 -10.55 -10.48 -12.00
CA PHE A 63 -9.18 -10.98 -11.97
C PHE A 63 -8.71 -11.49 -13.34
N GLY A 64 -9.60 -12.07 -14.14
CA GLY A 64 -9.31 -12.46 -15.52
C GLY A 64 -8.85 -11.26 -16.36
N GLU A 65 -9.60 -10.15 -16.29
CA GLU A 65 -9.26 -8.92 -17.01
C GLU A 65 -7.97 -8.24 -16.46
N ILE A 66 -7.76 -8.27 -15.14
CA ILE A 66 -6.49 -7.78 -14.55
C ILE A 66 -5.30 -8.59 -15.08
N ARG A 67 -5.43 -9.94 -15.15
CA ARG A 67 -4.40 -10.81 -15.73
C ARG A 67 -4.13 -10.45 -17.18
N GLU A 68 -5.18 -10.37 -18.01
CA GLU A 68 -5.04 -10.05 -19.42
C GLU A 68 -4.38 -8.69 -19.64
N GLN A 69 -4.90 -7.63 -19.01
CA GLN A 69 -4.36 -6.28 -19.18
C GLN A 69 -2.94 -6.16 -18.64
N SER A 70 -2.62 -6.77 -17.50
CA SER A 70 -1.25 -6.77 -16.97
C SER A 70 -0.27 -7.53 -17.87
N ASN A 71 -0.70 -8.61 -18.53
CA ASN A 71 0.14 -9.32 -19.49
C ASN A 71 0.40 -8.49 -20.75
N ARG A 72 -0.61 -7.77 -21.26
CA ARG A 72 -0.46 -6.84 -22.39
C ARG A 72 0.52 -5.72 -22.04
N TYR A 73 0.40 -5.11 -20.85
CA TYR A 73 1.32 -4.08 -20.36
C TYR A 73 2.74 -4.63 -20.18
N ALA A 74 2.89 -5.84 -19.63
CA ALA A 74 4.19 -6.50 -19.49
C ALA A 74 4.87 -6.71 -20.83
N ASN A 75 4.15 -7.14 -21.85
CA ASN A 75 4.68 -7.30 -23.20
C ASN A 75 5.12 -5.96 -23.82
N VAL A 76 4.42 -4.85 -23.55
CA VAL A 76 4.86 -3.52 -23.98
C VAL A 76 6.15 -3.11 -23.28
N PHE A 77 6.21 -3.30 -21.96
CA PHE A 77 7.41 -3.02 -21.18
C PHE A 77 8.61 -3.85 -21.64
N GLN A 78 8.44 -5.16 -21.84
CA GLN A 78 9.51 -6.04 -22.34
C GLN A 78 10.06 -5.62 -23.70
N LYS A 79 9.19 -5.22 -24.65
CA LYS A 79 9.61 -4.70 -25.96
C LYS A 79 10.44 -3.41 -25.85
N ALA A 80 10.30 -2.68 -24.77
CA ALA A 80 11.09 -1.49 -24.47
C ALA A 80 12.34 -1.78 -23.62
N GLY A 81 12.66 -3.05 -23.37
CA GLY A 81 13.83 -3.46 -22.60
C GLY A 81 13.63 -3.49 -21.07
N ILE A 82 12.41 -3.32 -20.59
CA ILE A 82 12.09 -3.38 -19.15
C ILE A 82 11.97 -4.85 -18.72
N GLY A 83 12.72 -5.21 -17.66
CA GLY A 83 12.75 -6.56 -17.10
C GLY A 83 13.17 -6.56 -15.63
N ARG A 84 13.68 -7.71 -15.14
CA ARG A 84 14.10 -7.87 -13.75
C ARG A 84 15.13 -6.80 -13.34
N GLY A 85 14.84 -6.12 -12.23
CA GLY A 85 15.68 -5.05 -11.68
C GLY A 85 15.53 -3.68 -12.36
N SER A 86 14.84 -3.57 -13.51
CA SER A 86 14.50 -2.27 -14.11
C SER A 86 13.65 -1.43 -13.17
N ARG A 87 13.87 -0.14 -13.14
CA ARG A 87 13.24 0.81 -12.22
C ARG A 87 12.25 1.70 -12.95
N VAL A 88 10.97 1.50 -12.71
CA VAL A 88 9.89 2.16 -13.45
C VAL A 88 9.07 3.05 -12.51
N MET A 89 9.04 4.35 -12.79
CA MET A 89 8.25 5.32 -12.01
C MET A 89 6.81 5.39 -12.54
N LEU A 90 5.85 5.25 -11.63
CA LEU A 90 4.41 5.36 -11.92
C LEU A 90 3.82 6.63 -11.32
N VAL A 91 3.34 7.54 -12.17
CA VAL A 91 2.72 8.83 -11.79
C VAL A 91 1.28 8.85 -12.29
N LEU A 92 0.41 8.00 -11.71
CA LEU A 92 -0.89 7.66 -12.29
C LEU A 92 -2.11 8.12 -11.47
N LYS A 93 -1.92 9.03 -10.49
CA LYS A 93 -3.03 9.51 -9.64
C LYS A 93 -3.83 8.34 -9.08
N ARG A 94 -5.10 8.20 -9.50
CA ARG A 94 -6.01 7.09 -9.16
C ARG A 94 -6.57 6.42 -10.42
N HIS A 95 -5.89 6.53 -11.58
CA HIS A 95 -6.29 5.84 -12.80
C HIS A 95 -6.20 4.33 -12.65
N TYR A 96 -7.17 3.59 -13.20
CA TYR A 96 -7.20 2.12 -13.10
C TYR A 96 -6.03 1.43 -13.81
N GLU A 97 -5.39 2.09 -14.76
CA GLU A 97 -4.19 1.61 -15.45
C GLU A 97 -2.98 1.42 -14.49
N TYR A 98 -3.03 2.03 -13.30
CA TYR A 98 -2.04 1.78 -12.26
C TYR A 98 -1.97 0.28 -11.89
N TRP A 99 -3.13 -0.37 -11.75
CA TRP A 99 -3.19 -1.80 -11.37
C TRP A 99 -2.67 -2.70 -12.49
N PHE A 100 -2.95 -2.37 -13.75
CA PHE A 100 -2.37 -3.09 -14.89
C PHE A 100 -0.84 -2.96 -14.92
N ALA A 101 -0.34 -1.75 -14.75
CA ALA A 101 1.08 -1.45 -14.79
C ALA A 101 1.84 -2.08 -13.60
N VAL A 102 1.33 -1.95 -12.38
CA VAL A 102 2.03 -2.47 -11.19
C VAL A 102 2.11 -4.00 -11.23
N ILE A 103 1.03 -4.69 -11.63
CA ILE A 103 1.05 -6.15 -11.78
C ILE A 103 1.95 -6.59 -12.93
N ALA A 104 1.94 -5.87 -14.06
CA ALA A 104 2.86 -6.12 -15.17
C ALA A 104 4.32 -6.05 -14.74
N LEU A 105 4.69 -4.99 -14.02
CA LEU A 105 6.06 -4.78 -13.54
C LEU A 105 6.47 -5.84 -12.49
N HIS A 106 5.55 -6.25 -11.60
CA HIS A 106 5.81 -7.37 -10.68
C HIS A 106 6.07 -8.66 -11.44
N LYS A 107 5.26 -8.99 -12.46
CA LYS A 107 5.49 -10.17 -13.30
C LYS A 107 6.86 -10.13 -13.98
N LEU A 108 7.33 -8.96 -14.38
CA LEU A 108 8.65 -8.79 -15.01
C LEU A 108 9.83 -8.79 -14.02
N GLY A 109 9.57 -8.76 -12.72
CA GLY A 109 10.63 -8.59 -11.72
C GLY A 109 11.21 -7.19 -11.68
N ALA A 110 10.48 -6.20 -12.21
CA ALA A 110 10.89 -4.80 -12.20
C ALA A 110 10.53 -4.11 -10.87
N ILE A 111 11.28 -3.09 -10.52
CA ILE A 111 11.10 -2.29 -9.32
C ILE A 111 10.13 -1.14 -9.62
N VAL A 112 8.98 -1.12 -8.98
CA VAL A 112 7.99 -0.07 -9.10
C VAL A 112 8.33 1.10 -8.19
N ILE A 113 8.33 2.32 -8.72
CA ILE A 113 8.51 3.56 -7.98
C ILE A 113 7.20 4.36 -8.04
N PRO A 114 6.29 4.17 -7.09
CA PRO A 114 5.08 4.98 -7.04
C PRO A 114 5.42 6.44 -6.72
N ALA A 115 4.85 7.38 -7.47
CA ALA A 115 5.10 8.80 -7.29
C ALA A 115 3.80 9.61 -7.44
N THR A 116 3.63 10.63 -6.58
CA THR A 116 2.47 11.51 -6.66
C THR A 116 2.59 12.51 -7.82
N HIS A 117 1.47 12.84 -8.43
CA HIS A 117 1.39 13.86 -9.49
C HIS A 117 1.69 15.28 -8.98
N MET A 118 1.73 15.49 -7.67
CA MET A 118 1.97 16.80 -7.04
C MET A 118 3.45 17.19 -7.02
N LEU A 119 4.36 16.31 -7.43
CA LEU A 119 5.79 16.59 -7.45
C LEU A 119 6.13 17.78 -8.34
N THR A 120 7.16 18.53 -7.93
CA THR A 120 7.78 19.59 -8.73
C THR A 120 8.80 19.00 -9.72
N VAL A 121 9.26 19.79 -10.67
CA VAL A 121 10.37 19.39 -11.59
C VAL A 121 11.61 18.98 -10.81
N LYS A 122 11.99 19.75 -9.77
CA LYS A 122 13.13 19.45 -8.91
C LYS A 122 12.99 18.10 -8.19
N ASP A 123 11.77 17.79 -7.73
CA ASP A 123 11.49 16.51 -7.07
C ASP A 123 11.61 15.33 -8.02
N TYR A 124 11.18 15.49 -9.28
CA TYR A 124 11.35 14.47 -10.32
C TYR A 124 12.83 14.26 -10.64
N ILE A 125 13.60 15.33 -10.90
CA ILE A 125 15.05 15.26 -11.16
C ILE A 125 15.76 14.48 -10.07
N TYR A 126 15.50 14.82 -8.80
CA TYR A 126 16.10 14.14 -7.66
C TYR A 126 15.84 12.62 -7.67
N ARG A 127 14.57 12.21 -7.85
CA ARG A 127 14.18 10.80 -7.86
C ARG A 127 14.73 10.05 -9.08
N ILE A 128 14.73 10.68 -10.25
CA ILE A 128 15.25 10.12 -11.49
C ILE A 128 16.73 9.78 -11.33
N HIS A 129 17.52 10.71 -10.81
CA HIS A 129 18.95 10.47 -10.57
C HIS A 129 19.19 9.45 -9.47
N MET A 130 18.56 9.64 -8.32
CA MET A 130 18.79 8.77 -7.17
C MET A 130 18.37 7.32 -7.46
N ALA A 131 17.22 7.14 -8.08
CA ALA A 131 16.73 5.80 -8.42
C ALA A 131 17.27 5.28 -9.77
N LYS A 132 17.98 6.07 -10.56
CA LYS A 132 18.42 5.67 -11.92
C LYS A 132 17.25 5.09 -12.71
N VAL A 133 16.19 5.90 -12.89
CA VAL A 133 14.91 5.48 -13.47
C VAL A 133 15.07 5.13 -14.94
N ASP A 134 14.67 3.92 -15.34
CA ASP A 134 14.74 3.44 -16.73
C ASP A 134 13.53 3.90 -17.56
N ALA A 135 12.36 3.98 -16.91
CA ALA A 135 11.13 4.35 -17.60
C ALA A 135 10.12 5.05 -16.66
N ILE A 136 9.25 5.85 -17.25
CA ILE A 136 8.17 6.55 -16.53
C ILE A 136 6.85 6.34 -17.27
N LEU A 137 5.82 5.92 -16.53
CA LEU A 137 4.44 5.88 -17.00
C LEU A 137 3.62 6.88 -16.20
N CYS A 138 2.98 7.84 -16.87
CA CYS A 138 2.29 8.92 -16.18
C CYS A 138 0.86 9.17 -16.68
N THR A 139 0.11 9.93 -15.88
CA THR A 139 -1.17 10.51 -16.30
C THR A 139 -0.97 11.51 -17.44
N PRO A 140 -1.85 11.57 -18.43
CA PRO A 140 -1.82 12.59 -19.47
C PRO A 140 -2.38 13.93 -18.98
N SER A 141 -2.98 13.97 -17.80
CA SER A 141 -3.69 15.12 -17.26
C SER A 141 -2.78 16.04 -16.44
N SER A 142 -3.24 17.25 -16.21
CA SER A 142 -2.52 18.29 -15.48
C SER A 142 -1.24 18.71 -16.19
N ASP A 143 -0.29 19.20 -15.43
CA ASP A 143 1.04 19.60 -15.91
C ASP A 143 2.12 18.50 -15.76
N VAL A 144 1.70 17.28 -15.41
CA VAL A 144 2.61 16.16 -15.17
C VAL A 144 3.50 15.83 -16.37
N PRO A 145 2.96 15.65 -17.60
CA PRO A 145 3.82 15.38 -18.76
C PRO A 145 4.83 16.49 -19.02
N ARG A 146 4.40 17.75 -18.92
CA ARG A 146 5.30 18.90 -19.10
C ARG A 146 6.40 18.94 -18.05
N LYS A 147 6.06 18.71 -16.76
CA LYS A 147 7.05 18.66 -15.68
C LYS A 147 8.05 17.52 -15.88
N LEU A 148 7.58 16.33 -16.28
CA LEU A 148 8.44 15.18 -16.54
C LEU A 148 9.35 15.41 -17.75
N HIS A 149 8.84 15.94 -18.84
CA HIS A 149 9.64 16.27 -20.00
C HIS A 149 10.77 17.27 -19.64
N THR A 150 10.45 18.33 -18.88
CA THR A 150 11.45 19.27 -18.38
C THR A 150 12.46 18.57 -17.48
N ALA A 151 11.98 17.70 -16.54
CA ALA A 151 12.85 17.01 -15.61
C ALA A 151 13.84 16.06 -16.31
N ILE A 152 13.42 15.34 -17.34
CA ILE A 152 14.28 14.46 -18.14
C ILE A 152 15.35 15.25 -18.90
N LEU A 153 14.96 16.36 -19.54
CA LEU A 153 15.90 17.24 -20.24
C LEU A 153 16.94 17.84 -19.28
N ASP A 154 16.49 18.38 -18.16
CA ASP A 154 17.36 19.01 -17.15
C ASP A 154 18.26 17.99 -16.43
N ALA A 155 17.78 16.76 -16.25
CA ALA A 155 18.54 15.65 -15.69
C ALA A 155 19.59 15.09 -16.67
N GLY A 156 19.44 15.32 -17.96
CA GLY A 156 20.33 14.79 -18.99
C GLY A 156 20.36 13.26 -19.08
N VAL A 157 19.23 12.61 -18.81
CA VAL A 157 19.10 11.14 -18.82
C VAL A 157 18.25 10.68 -19.99
N ASP A 158 18.52 9.47 -20.47
CA ASP A 158 17.65 8.78 -21.43
C ASP A 158 16.68 7.90 -20.67
N CYS A 159 15.38 8.11 -20.86
CA CYS A 159 14.32 7.45 -20.14
C CYS A 159 13.10 7.26 -21.03
N VAL A 160 12.54 6.06 -21.07
CA VAL A 160 11.34 5.79 -21.86
C VAL A 160 10.12 6.40 -21.18
N LEU A 161 9.37 7.22 -21.91
CA LEU A 161 8.21 7.94 -21.38
C LEU A 161 6.91 7.42 -21.99
N TRP A 162 5.94 7.06 -21.13
CA TRP A 162 4.58 6.72 -21.53
C TRP A 162 3.54 7.57 -20.82
N THR A 163 2.44 7.80 -21.51
CA THR A 163 1.16 8.20 -20.92
C THR A 163 0.15 7.07 -21.03
N VAL A 164 -0.90 7.14 -20.21
CA VAL A 164 -2.11 6.31 -20.36
C VAL A 164 -3.19 7.09 -21.13
N LYS A 165 -4.18 6.39 -21.71
CA LYS A 165 -5.42 6.94 -22.30
C LYS A 165 -5.25 7.87 -23.50
N LYS A 166 -4.44 8.93 -23.40
CA LYS A 166 -4.34 10.00 -24.41
C LYS A 166 -2.92 10.13 -24.93
N ASP A 167 -2.82 10.50 -26.21
CA ASP A 167 -1.54 10.84 -26.83
C ASP A 167 -1.03 12.18 -26.29
N VAL A 168 0.25 12.21 -25.97
CA VAL A 168 0.97 13.42 -25.55
C VAL A 168 2.26 13.51 -26.33
N PRO A 169 2.58 14.67 -26.97
CA PRO A 169 3.83 14.83 -27.71
C PRO A 169 5.06 14.48 -26.85
N GLY A 170 5.96 13.68 -27.41
CA GLY A 170 7.18 13.21 -26.71
C GLY A 170 6.96 12.01 -25.80
N PHE A 171 5.74 11.48 -25.70
CA PHE A 171 5.41 10.28 -24.92
C PHE A 171 4.79 9.21 -25.83
N ARG A 172 5.10 7.96 -25.54
CA ARG A 172 4.38 6.81 -26.10
C ARG A 172 3.03 6.67 -25.40
N ASN A 173 2.05 6.02 -26.03
CA ASN A 173 0.75 5.77 -25.43
C ASN A 173 0.64 4.30 -25.02
N MET A 174 0.80 4.02 -23.71
CA MET A 174 0.75 2.67 -23.16
C MET A 174 -0.58 1.98 -23.45
N THR A 175 -1.70 2.69 -23.29
CA THR A 175 -3.04 2.12 -23.52
C THR A 175 -3.24 1.73 -24.99
N ALA A 176 -2.73 2.52 -25.93
CA ALA A 176 -2.81 2.21 -27.35
C ALA A 176 -1.91 1.02 -27.72
N GLU A 177 -0.65 0.99 -27.24
CA GLU A 177 0.27 -0.11 -27.50
C GLU A 177 -0.19 -1.43 -26.90
N ALA A 178 -0.77 -1.41 -25.69
CA ALA A 178 -1.29 -2.60 -25.02
C ALA A 178 -2.42 -3.28 -25.82
N LYS A 179 -3.28 -2.53 -26.51
CA LYS A 179 -4.36 -3.09 -27.34
C LYS A 179 -3.85 -4.07 -28.43
N PHE A 180 -2.63 -3.85 -28.92
CA PHE A 180 -2.02 -4.66 -29.97
C PHE A 180 -0.96 -5.64 -29.43
N SER A 181 -0.80 -5.69 -28.10
CA SER A 181 0.15 -6.60 -27.47
C SER A 181 -0.53 -7.91 -27.06
N SER A 182 0.27 -9.00 -27.00
CA SER A 182 -0.20 -10.30 -26.58
C SER A 182 -0.71 -10.27 -25.14
N GLU A 183 -1.78 -11.02 -24.86
CA GLU A 183 -2.27 -11.33 -23.51
C GLU A 183 -1.56 -12.54 -22.90
N ILE A 184 -0.69 -13.21 -23.66
CA ILE A 184 0.11 -14.34 -23.21
C ILE A 184 1.46 -13.80 -22.73
N LEU A 185 1.83 -14.15 -21.51
CA LEU A 185 3.10 -13.82 -20.90
C LEU A 185 3.70 -15.09 -20.26
N GLN A 186 4.94 -15.41 -20.63
CA GLN A 186 5.67 -16.47 -19.94
C GLN A 186 6.14 -16.00 -18.57
N ARG A 187 6.00 -16.85 -17.53
CA ARG A 187 6.48 -16.53 -16.19
C ARG A 187 7.97 -16.20 -16.21
N GLN A 188 8.31 -15.02 -15.71
CA GLN A 188 9.69 -14.60 -15.52
C GLN A 188 10.21 -15.12 -14.18
N GLN A 189 11.51 -15.38 -14.12
CA GLN A 189 12.14 -15.81 -12.89
C GLN A 189 12.36 -14.61 -11.96
N THR A 190 11.80 -14.70 -10.77
CA THR A 190 12.01 -13.78 -9.66
C THR A 190 12.27 -14.58 -8.38
N VAL A 191 12.91 -13.97 -7.40
CA VAL A 191 12.99 -14.54 -6.05
C VAL A 191 12.30 -13.58 -5.07
N ALA A 192 11.77 -14.14 -3.99
CA ALA A 192 11.00 -13.39 -3.00
C ALA A 192 11.78 -12.24 -2.35
N GLU A 193 13.10 -12.33 -2.34
CA GLU A 193 14.01 -11.31 -1.78
C GLU A 193 14.44 -10.24 -2.79
N ASP A 194 14.07 -10.38 -4.08
CA ASP A 194 14.35 -9.34 -5.07
C ASP A 194 13.64 -8.04 -4.69
N PRO A 195 14.26 -6.86 -4.91
CA PRO A 195 13.57 -5.58 -4.76
C PRO A 195 12.36 -5.48 -5.70
N MET A 196 11.21 -5.10 -5.14
CA MET A 196 9.93 -4.98 -5.87
C MET A 196 9.38 -3.54 -5.88
N LEU A 197 9.50 -2.84 -4.76
CA LEU A 197 8.97 -1.49 -4.55
C LEU A 197 10.05 -0.57 -4.03
N LEU A 198 10.03 0.68 -4.49
CA LEU A 198 10.87 1.75 -3.99
C LEU A 198 9.99 2.98 -3.70
N TYR A 199 9.79 3.29 -2.42
CA TYR A 199 9.06 4.47 -1.98
C TYR A 199 10.00 5.59 -1.58
N PHE A 200 9.68 6.82 -1.98
CA PHE A 200 10.36 8.00 -1.49
C PHE A 200 9.56 8.64 -0.35
N THR A 201 10.18 8.73 0.82
CA THR A 201 9.57 9.33 2.02
C THR A 201 10.26 10.63 2.38
N SER A 202 9.56 11.52 3.08
CA SER A 202 10.15 12.74 3.63
C SER A 202 11.21 12.38 4.69
N GLY A 203 12.48 12.66 4.39
CA GLY A 203 13.55 12.47 5.35
C GLY A 203 13.66 13.62 6.36
N THR A 204 14.13 13.33 7.55
CA THR A 204 14.46 14.35 8.58
C THR A 204 15.58 15.29 8.15
N THR A 205 16.37 14.92 7.16
CA THR A 205 17.53 15.66 6.61
C THR A 205 17.23 16.52 5.39
N GLY A 206 15.96 16.67 5.01
CA GLY A 206 15.51 17.53 3.91
C GLY A 206 15.29 16.83 2.56
N ASN A 207 16.12 15.87 2.17
CA ASN A 207 15.92 15.11 0.93
C ASN A 207 15.13 13.81 1.19
N PRO A 208 14.23 13.41 0.26
CA PRO A 208 13.49 12.16 0.40
C PRO A 208 14.43 10.93 0.44
N LYS A 209 14.12 9.96 1.31
CA LYS A 209 14.82 8.67 1.38
C LYS A 209 14.10 7.65 0.51
N GLY A 210 14.85 6.79 -0.17
CA GLY A 210 14.30 5.67 -0.95
C GLY A 210 14.20 4.42 -0.09
N VAL A 211 12.99 3.99 0.25
CA VAL A 211 12.68 2.79 1.06
C VAL A 211 12.40 1.63 0.13
N ILE A 212 13.14 0.53 0.25
CA ILE A 212 13.05 -0.63 -0.64
C ILE A 212 12.29 -1.77 0.05
N HIS A 213 11.30 -2.35 -0.65
CA HIS A 213 10.62 -3.59 -0.27
C HIS A 213 10.79 -4.66 -1.33
N ASP A 214 10.74 -5.91 -0.90
CA ASP A 214 10.89 -7.11 -1.73
C ASP A 214 9.56 -7.73 -2.18
N PHE A 215 9.66 -8.84 -2.94
CA PHE A 215 8.48 -9.56 -3.42
C PHE A 215 7.70 -10.27 -2.31
N ALA A 216 8.26 -10.48 -1.12
CA ALA A 216 7.53 -11.04 0.03
C ALA A 216 6.68 -10.00 0.77
N TYR A 217 6.94 -8.70 0.61
CA TYR A 217 6.21 -7.60 1.25
C TYR A 217 4.67 -7.69 1.14
N PRO A 218 4.07 -8.04 -0.01
CA PRO A 218 2.62 -8.22 -0.14
C PRO A 218 2.02 -9.18 0.88
N LEU A 219 2.73 -10.23 1.27
CA LEU A 219 2.23 -11.26 2.19
C LEU A 219 2.00 -10.73 3.61
N ALA A 220 2.81 -9.77 4.05
CA ALA A 220 2.64 -9.12 5.35
C ALA A 220 1.32 -8.33 5.44
N HIS A 221 0.78 -7.91 4.29
CA HIS A 221 -0.51 -7.22 4.21
C HIS A 221 -1.74 -8.13 4.41
N ILE A 222 -1.58 -9.45 4.53
CA ILE A 222 -2.66 -10.34 4.96
C ILE A 222 -3.18 -9.89 6.34
N VAL A 223 -2.26 -9.59 7.27
CA VAL A 223 -2.62 -9.10 8.61
C VAL A 223 -3.31 -7.74 8.52
N THR A 224 -2.78 -6.84 7.71
CA THR A 224 -3.35 -5.50 7.47
C THR A 224 -4.80 -5.58 6.97
N ALA A 225 -5.04 -6.36 5.92
CA ALA A 225 -6.35 -6.42 5.27
C ALA A 225 -7.37 -7.23 6.07
N LYS A 226 -6.99 -8.44 6.52
CA LYS A 226 -7.93 -9.37 7.17
C LYS A 226 -8.30 -8.97 8.59
N TYR A 227 -7.31 -8.57 9.38
CA TYR A 227 -7.50 -8.41 10.84
C TYR A 227 -7.69 -6.96 11.27
N TRP A 228 -7.14 -6.00 10.54
CA TRP A 228 -7.32 -4.59 10.86
C TRP A 228 -8.36 -3.91 9.98
N GLN A 229 -8.23 -4.00 8.65
CA GLN A 229 -9.21 -3.40 7.74
C GLN A 229 -10.48 -4.27 7.59
N GLN A 230 -10.45 -5.50 8.07
CA GLN A 230 -11.53 -6.47 8.03
C GLN A 230 -12.14 -6.62 6.62
N ALA A 231 -11.25 -6.58 5.60
CA ALA A 231 -11.62 -6.92 4.25
C ALA A 231 -11.96 -8.42 4.17
N GLU A 232 -13.07 -8.74 3.51
CA GLU A 232 -13.62 -10.09 3.45
C GLU A 232 -13.69 -10.60 2.01
N ASP A 233 -13.65 -11.91 1.84
CA ASP A 233 -13.85 -12.56 0.55
C ASP A 233 -15.24 -12.19 -0.03
N GLY A 234 -15.24 -11.67 -1.27
CA GLY A 234 -16.45 -11.13 -1.91
C GLY A 234 -16.89 -9.75 -1.39
N GLY A 235 -16.21 -9.15 -0.43
CA GLY A 235 -16.44 -7.78 0.00
C GLY A 235 -15.81 -6.75 -0.93
N LEU A 236 -16.12 -5.47 -0.67
CA LEU A 236 -15.56 -4.33 -1.38
C LEU A 236 -14.86 -3.39 -0.39
N HIS A 237 -13.52 -3.30 -0.47
CA HIS A 237 -12.71 -2.44 0.40
C HIS A 237 -12.38 -1.12 -0.29
N PHE A 238 -12.55 0.00 0.43
CA PHE A 238 -12.20 1.32 -0.07
C PHE A 238 -11.17 2.01 0.85
N THR A 239 -9.98 2.28 0.33
CA THR A 239 -8.97 3.12 0.99
C THR A 239 -8.83 4.46 0.26
N VAL A 240 -8.98 5.57 0.98
CA VAL A 240 -8.72 6.91 0.45
C VAL A 240 -7.22 7.19 0.50
N ALA A 241 -6.56 6.87 -0.59
CA ALA A 241 -5.15 7.18 -0.83
C ALA A 241 -4.92 7.35 -2.34
N GLU A 242 -3.98 8.22 -2.70
CA GLU A 242 -3.44 8.28 -4.06
C GLU A 242 -2.38 7.18 -4.23
N THR A 243 -2.25 6.64 -5.45
CA THR A 243 -1.34 5.53 -5.75
C THR A 243 0.14 5.86 -5.59
N GLY A 244 0.50 7.15 -5.59
CA GLY A 244 1.87 7.61 -5.36
C GLY A 244 2.37 7.52 -3.90
N TRP A 245 1.53 7.09 -2.97
CA TRP A 245 1.87 6.95 -1.55
C TRP A 245 1.88 5.51 -1.11
N ALA A 246 2.80 5.14 -0.19
CA ALA A 246 2.90 3.79 0.35
C ALA A 246 1.57 3.28 0.95
N LYS A 247 0.73 4.15 1.49
CA LYS A 247 -0.61 3.79 2.01
C LYS A 247 -1.52 3.13 0.96
N ALA A 248 -1.28 3.36 -0.33
CA ALA A 248 -2.01 2.65 -1.39
C ALA A 248 -1.74 1.14 -1.37
N SER A 249 -0.52 0.71 -1.08
CA SER A 249 -0.18 -0.71 -0.93
C SER A 249 -0.87 -1.37 0.27
N TRP A 250 -1.18 -0.60 1.30
CA TRP A 250 -1.85 -1.10 2.50
C TRP A 250 -3.35 -1.38 2.31
N GLY A 251 -3.98 -0.71 1.35
CA GLY A 251 -5.44 -0.78 1.24
C GLY A 251 -6.00 -0.79 -0.18
N LYS A 252 -5.18 -0.93 -1.22
CA LYS A 252 -5.67 -0.85 -2.60
C LYS A 252 -5.18 -1.97 -3.52
N ILE A 253 -4.49 -3.00 -3.00
CA ILE A 253 -3.96 -4.04 -3.87
C ILE A 253 -3.66 -5.35 -3.12
N TYR A 254 -2.60 -5.39 -2.31
CA TYR A 254 -1.99 -6.65 -1.88
C TYR A 254 -2.87 -7.46 -0.92
N GLY A 255 -3.04 -6.96 0.28
CA GLY A 255 -3.79 -7.68 1.31
C GLY A 255 -5.24 -7.91 0.92
N GLN A 256 -5.89 -6.94 0.26
CA GLN A 256 -7.27 -7.04 -0.18
C GLN A 256 -7.46 -8.18 -1.18
N TRP A 257 -6.60 -8.26 -2.18
CA TRP A 257 -6.69 -9.33 -3.18
C TRP A 257 -6.30 -10.69 -2.61
N LEU A 258 -5.31 -10.74 -1.71
CA LEU A 258 -4.96 -11.97 -0.98
C LEU A 258 -6.15 -12.55 -0.21
N VAL A 259 -6.92 -11.72 0.50
CA VAL A 259 -8.10 -12.17 1.25
C VAL A 259 -9.36 -12.33 0.37
N GLY A 260 -9.27 -12.01 -0.91
CA GLY A 260 -10.35 -12.19 -1.88
C GLY A 260 -11.35 -11.04 -1.92
N SER A 261 -11.04 -9.89 -1.33
CA SER A 261 -11.85 -8.67 -1.40
C SER A 261 -11.54 -7.88 -2.67
N ALA A 262 -12.58 -7.36 -3.32
CA ALA A 262 -12.41 -6.35 -4.37
C ALA A 262 -11.95 -5.01 -3.77
N VAL A 263 -11.32 -4.18 -4.62
CA VAL A 263 -10.85 -2.84 -4.25
C VAL A 263 -11.70 -1.79 -4.94
N MET A 264 -12.22 -0.83 -4.16
CA MET A 264 -12.88 0.36 -4.68
C MET A 264 -11.88 1.48 -4.89
N VAL A 265 -11.95 2.15 -6.04
CA VAL A 265 -11.18 3.33 -6.39
C VAL A 265 -12.09 4.43 -6.87
N TYR A 266 -12.06 5.56 -6.19
CA TYR A 266 -12.74 6.78 -6.59
C TYR A 266 -11.69 7.79 -7.03
N ASP A 267 -11.68 8.16 -8.30
CA ASP A 267 -10.76 9.14 -8.89
C ASP A 267 -11.39 10.53 -8.85
N PHE A 268 -10.83 11.40 -8.02
CA PHE A 268 -11.26 12.77 -7.82
C PHE A 268 -10.07 13.71 -7.68
N ASP A 269 -10.26 14.95 -8.11
CA ASP A 269 -9.26 16.01 -7.90
C ASP A 269 -9.55 16.79 -6.61
N ASN A 270 -10.82 17.08 -6.34
CA ASN A 270 -11.24 17.79 -5.16
C ASN A 270 -11.96 16.86 -4.18
N PHE A 271 -11.53 16.87 -2.92
CA PHE A 271 -12.15 16.07 -1.89
C PHE A 271 -13.47 16.69 -1.42
N GLU A 272 -14.58 15.95 -1.61
CA GLU A 272 -15.92 16.32 -1.13
C GLU A 272 -16.50 15.20 -0.26
N PRO A 273 -16.67 15.42 1.06
CA PRO A 273 -17.13 14.38 2.00
C PRO A 273 -18.46 13.73 1.64
N LYS A 274 -19.43 14.51 1.16
CA LYS A 274 -20.76 13.98 0.79
C LYS A 274 -20.68 13.06 -0.42
N GLN A 275 -19.88 13.42 -1.42
CA GLN A 275 -19.67 12.57 -2.60
C GLN A 275 -18.95 11.27 -2.23
N LEU A 276 -17.96 11.33 -1.33
CA LEU A 276 -17.28 10.15 -0.82
C LEU A 276 -18.28 9.16 -0.19
N CYS A 277 -19.17 9.63 0.68
CA CYS A 277 -20.20 8.79 1.30
C CYS A 277 -21.22 8.28 0.29
N ALA A 278 -21.58 9.07 -0.72
CA ALA A 278 -22.45 8.64 -1.81
C ALA A 278 -21.82 7.49 -2.61
N VAL A 279 -20.52 7.56 -2.89
CA VAL A 279 -19.75 6.48 -3.54
C VAL A 279 -19.73 5.22 -2.66
N ILE A 280 -19.48 5.35 -1.35
CA ILE A 280 -19.53 4.22 -0.40
C ILE A 280 -20.88 3.49 -0.49
N ASN A 281 -21.97 4.25 -0.46
CA ASN A 281 -23.33 3.68 -0.52
C ASN A 281 -23.66 3.09 -1.90
N ARG A 282 -23.35 3.82 -2.98
CA ARG A 282 -23.68 3.42 -4.35
C ARG A 282 -23.08 2.08 -4.73
N TYR A 283 -21.81 1.86 -4.36
CA TYR A 283 -21.08 0.65 -4.73
C TYR A 283 -21.13 -0.44 -3.65
N GLY A 284 -21.78 -0.20 -2.51
CA GLY A 284 -21.88 -1.18 -1.44
C GLY A 284 -20.54 -1.49 -0.77
N VAL A 285 -19.74 -0.46 -0.51
CA VAL A 285 -18.45 -0.61 0.20
C VAL A 285 -18.68 -1.21 1.58
N THR A 286 -18.01 -2.33 1.86
CA THR A 286 -18.17 -3.07 3.12
C THR A 286 -17.15 -2.68 4.18
N SER A 287 -15.92 -2.30 3.78
CA SER A 287 -14.91 -1.79 4.70
C SER A 287 -14.22 -0.54 4.14
N PHE A 288 -13.96 0.43 5.02
CA PHE A 288 -13.47 1.74 4.62
C PHE A 288 -12.25 2.15 5.44
N CYS A 289 -11.21 2.61 4.76
CA CYS A 289 -9.99 3.13 5.39
C CYS A 289 -9.66 4.52 4.86
N ALA A 290 -9.45 5.46 5.77
CA ALA A 290 -9.04 6.82 5.40
C ALA A 290 -8.12 7.42 6.47
N PRO A 291 -7.33 8.47 6.17
CA PRO A 291 -6.56 9.16 7.19
C PRO A 291 -7.50 9.92 8.16
N PRO A 292 -7.06 10.19 9.41
CA PRO A 292 -7.82 10.93 10.40
C PRO A 292 -8.35 12.27 9.90
N THR A 293 -7.61 12.94 9.02
CA THR A 293 -8.04 14.19 8.37
C THR A 293 -9.36 14.04 7.60
N VAL A 294 -9.56 12.93 6.87
CA VAL A 294 -10.82 12.65 6.16
C VAL A 294 -11.97 12.49 7.15
N TYR A 295 -11.77 11.70 8.20
CA TYR A 295 -12.79 11.52 9.25
C TYR A 295 -13.12 12.81 9.97
N ARG A 296 -12.14 13.69 10.21
CA ARG A 296 -12.36 15.04 10.77
C ARG A 296 -13.27 15.89 9.87
N TYR A 297 -13.08 15.83 8.56
CA TYR A 297 -13.96 16.51 7.61
C TYR A 297 -15.38 15.92 7.61
N LEU A 298 -15.51 14.59 7.65
CA LEU A 298 -16.82 13.92 7.76
C LEU A 298 -17.55 14.33 9.02
N VAL A 299 -16.90 14.27 10.17
CA VAL A 299 -17.48 14.72 11.47
C VAL A 299 -17.91 16.19 11.42
N ARG A 300 -17.08 17.06 10.84
CA ARG A 300 -17.35 18.51 10.75
C ARG A 300 -18.51 18.86 9.79
N LYS A 301 -18.64 18.13 8.68
CA LYS A 301 -19.65 18.39 7.63
C LYS A 301 -20.94 17.61 7.83
N GLY A 302 -21.00 16.75 8.82
CA GLY A 302 -22.06 15.78 9.05
C GLY A 302 -21.81 14.47 8.29
N ILE A 303 -21.91 13.36 9.01
CA ILE A 303 -21.69 12.01 8.45
C ILE A 303 -23.03 11.50 7.91
N PRO A 304 -23.18 11.29 6.59
CA PRO A 304 -24.35 10.62 6.03
C PRO A 304 -24.47 9.18 6.51
N ASP A 305 -25.67 8.62 6.45
CA ASP A 305 -25.87 7.21 6.79
C ASP A 305 -25.17 6.32 5.74
N MET A 306 -24.50 5.28 6.22
CA MET A 306 -23.77 4.31 5.39
C MET A 306 -24.15 2.89 5.81
N PRO A 307 -25.38 2.44 5.53
CA PRO A 307 -25.93 1.19 6.08
C PRO A 307 -25.22 -0.08 5.59
N GLY A 308 -24.54 -0.02 4.44
CA GLY A 308 -23.72 -1.12 3.91
C GLY A 308 -22.33 -1.23 4.50
N LEU A 309 -21.85 -0.17 5.16
CA LEU A 309 -20.50 -0.16 5.75
C LEU A 309 -20.49 -1.00 7.03
N LYS A 310 -19.61 -1.99 7.08
CA LYS A 310 -19.47 -2.90 8.23
C LYS A 310 -18.26 -2.56 9.10
N HIS A 311 -17.24 -1.89 8.55
CA HIS A 311 -16.00 -1.61 9.26
C HIS A 311 -15.35 -0.30 8.77
N ALA A 312 -14.76 0.43 9.72
CA ALA A 312 -14.01 1.66 9.46
C ALA A 312 -12.65 1.64 10.16
N SER A 313 -11.61 2.00 9.42
CA SER A 313 -10.24 2.04 9.94
C SER A 313 -9.50 3.32 9.53
N THR A 314 -8.47 3.68 10.30
CA THR A 314 -7.68 4.89 10.08
C THR A 314 -6.22 4.67 10.43
N ALA A 315 -5.31 5.32 9.68
CA ALA A 315 -3.88 5.34 9.95
C ALA A 315 -3.19 6.52 9.24
N GLY A 316 -1.94 6.78 9.62
CA GLY A 316 -1.04 7.75 8.99
C GLY A 316 -0.90 9.06 9.75
N GLU A 317 -1.84 9.37 10.63
CA GLU A 317 -1.82 10.51 11.55
C GLU A 317 -2.41 10.06 12.89
N MET A 318 -2.21 10.84 13.94
CA MET A 318 -2.86 10.57 15.23
C MET A 318 -4.36 10.85 15.16
N LEU A 319 -5.15 9.91 15.63
CA LEU A 319 -6.60 10.05 15.70
C LEU A 319 -7.00 10.86 16.95
N ALA A 320 -7.63 12.01 16.75
CA ALA A 320 -8.17 12.79 17.86
C ALA A 320 -9.34 12.04 18.54
N PRO A 321 -9.35 11.91 19.89
CA PRO A 321 -10.41 11.20 20.61
C PRO A 321 -11.83 11.70 20.33
N GLU A 322 -11.98 12.98 20.04
CA GLU A 322 -13.26 13.57 19.66
C GLU A 322 -13.79 13.06 18.32
N VAL A 323 -12.90 12.89 17.34
CA VAL A 323 -13.25 12.36 16.01
C VAL A 323 -13.69 10.90 16.14
N PHE A 324 -12.95 10.11 16.92
CA PHE A 324 -13.32 8.73 17.24
C PHE A 324 -14.73 8.66 17.83
N ARG A 325 -15.01 9.41 18.92
CA ARG A 325 -16.31 9.37 19.60
C ARG A 325 -17.45 9.80 18.67
N LYS A 326 -17.33 10.95 18.00
CA LYS A 326 -18.40 11.46 17.12
C LYS A 326 -18.67 10.55 15.93
N PHE A 327 -17.63 9.92 15.36
CA PHE A 327 -17.84 8.96 14.28
C PHE A 327 -18.57 7.71 14.78
N THR A 328 -18.12 7.14 15.91
CA THR A 328 -18.73 5.97 16.53
C THR A 328 -20.20 6.21 16.94
N GLU A 329 -20.49 7.36 17.59
CA GLU A 329 -21.85 7.74 17.97
C GLU A 329 -22.79 7.84 16.76
N LYS A 330 -22.30 8.43 15.67
CA LYS A 330 -23.14 8.65 14.47
C LYS A 330 -23.35 7.38 13.64
N THR A 331 -22.33 6.53 13.53
CA THR A 331 -22.36 5.36 12.62
C THR A 331 -22.63 4.03 13.32
N GLY A 332 -22.47 3.96 14.64
CA GLY A 332 -22.45 2.71 15.40
C GLY A 332 -21.17 1.89 15.19
N LEU A 333 -20.23 2.35 14.36
CA LEU A 333 -18.98 1.64 14.03
C LEU A 333 -17.81 2.25 14.79
N PRO A 334 -17.03 1.48 15.54
CA PRO A 334 -15.79 1.98 16.11
C PRO A 334 -14.77 2.28 14.99
N LEU A 335 -14.00 3.35 15.16
CA LEU A 335 -12.95 3.72 14.22
C LEU A 335 -11.64 3.05 14.63
N CYS A 336 -11.26 2.00 13.93
CA CYS A 336 -10.10 1.16 14.25
C CYS A 336 -8.80 1.85 13.80
N GLU A 337 -7.98 2.31 14.76
CA GLU A 337 -6.69 2.92 14.48
C GLU A 337 -5.64 1.84 14.17
N GLY A 338 -4.71 2.16 13.27
CA GLY A 338 -3.54 1.35 12.96
C GLY A 338 -2.29 2.20 12.79
N TYR A 339 -1.15 1.65 13.18
CA TYR A 339 0.15 2.30 13.13
C TYR A 339 1.19 1.44 12.42
N GLY A 340 2.01 2.09 11.64
CA GLY A 340 3.18 1.57 10.95
C GLY A 340 3.82 2.67 10.11
N GLN A 341 4.90 2.34 9.43
CA GLN A 341 5.70 3.28 8.62
C GLN A 341 5.78 2.84 7.17
N THR A 342 6.44 3.63 6.33
CA THR A 342 6.79 3.19 4.97
C THR A 342 7.78 2.04 5.02
N GLU A 343 8.66 2.03 6.01
CA GLU A 343 9.67 1.01 6.28
C GLU A 343 9.09 -0.31 6.78
N THR A 344 7.83 -0.33 7.18
CA THR A 344 7.16 -1.51 7.75
C THR A 344 5.78 -1.70 7.14
N THR A 345 5.09 -2.78 7.50
CA THR A 345 3.64 -2.86 7.40
C THR A 345 3.02 -2.45 8.75
N LEU A 346 1.84 -2.96 9.07
CA LEU A 346 1.11 -2.63 10.28
C LEU A 346 1.81 -3.20 11.53
N LEU A 347 2.32 -2.33 12.40
CA LEU A 347 3.00 -2.69 13.65
C LEU A 347 2.03 -2.85 14.83
N MET A 348 1.07 -1.96 14.92
CA MET A 348 0.05 -1.95 15.97
C MET A 348 -1.30 -1.56 15.39
N ALA A 349 -2.39 -2.14 15.91
CA ALA A 349 -3.74 -1.77 15.48
C ALA A 349 -4.83 -2.24 16.45
N ASN A 350 -6.01 -1.66 16.25
CA ASN A 350 -7.24 -2.22 16.78
C ASN A 350 -7.68 -3.39 15.89
N PHE A 351 -7.14 -4.58 16.18
CA PHE A 351 -7.41 -5.79 15.41
C PHE A 351 -8.83 -6.32 15.70
N ARG A 352 -9.32 -7.17 14.80
CA ARG A 352 -10.58 -7.91 15.01
C ARG A 352 -10.58 -8.60 16.38
N GLY A 353 -11.69 -8.46 17.12
CA GLY A 353 -11.83 -8.99 18.47
C GLY A 353 -11.22 -8.12 19.59
N SER A 354 -10.69 -6.93 19.26
CA SER A 354 -10.33 -5.94 20.28
C SER A 354 -11.39 -4.83 20.36
N GLU A 355 -11.57 -4.27 21.56
CA GLU A 355 -12.35 -3.05 21.74
C GLU A 355 -11.45 -1.83 21.47
N PRO A 356 -11.74 -1.02 20.45
CA PRO A 356 -10.99 0.19 20.19
C PRO A 356 -11.20 1.23 21.30
N VAL A 357 -10.10 1.79 21.80
CA VAL A 357 -10.10 2.83 22.82
C VAL A 357 -9.58 4.13 22.22
N ALA A 358 -10.32 5.21 22.43
CA ALA A 358 -9.95 6.54 21.95
C ALA A 358 -8.54 6.94 22.43
N GLY A 359 -7.64 7.26 21.49
CA GLY A 359 -6.25 7.62 21.77
C GLY A 359 -5.31 6.42 21.98
N SER A 360 -5.78 5.20 21.68
CA SER A 360 -4.95 3.99 21.69
C SER A 360 -4.81 3.42 20.29
N MET A 361 -3.58 3.09 19.88
CA MET A 361 -3.29 2.41 18.61
C MET A 361 -3.66 0.93 18.63
N GLY A 362 -4.12 0.38 19.75
CA GLY A 362 -4.51 -1.02 19.89
C GLY A 362 -3.38 -1.93 20.35
N ARG A 363 -3.27 -3.11 19.72
CA ARG A 363 -2.36 -4.19 20.12
C ARG A 363 -1.23 -4.37 19.10
N ILE A 364 -0.15 -5.02 19.52
CA ILE A 364 0.97 -5.42 18.67
C ILE A 364 0.49 -6.37 17.56
N SER A 365 1.00 -6.17 16.36
CA SER A 365 0.76 -7.04 15.21
C SER A 365 1.29 -8.45 15.48
N PRO A 366 0.51 -9.50 15.22
CA PRO A 366 0.96 -10.89 15.41
C PRO A 366 2.02 -11.33 14.40
N LEU A 367 2.34 -10.48 13.41
CA LEU A 367 3.39 -10.72 12.42
C LEU A 367 4.79 -10.43 12.98
N TYR A 368 4.90 -9.56 14.00
CA TYR A 368 6.18 -9.05 14.50
C TYR A 368 6.39 -9.35 15.98
N ASN A 369 7.63 -9.60 16.34
CA ASN A 369 8.04 -9.54 17.75
C ASN A 369 8.42 -8.09 18.07
N ILE A 370 7.52 -7.37 18.75
CA ILE A 370 7.69 -5.95 19.09
C ILE A 370 7.88 -5.79 20.58
N GLU A 371 8.89 -5.00 20.95
CA GLU A 371 9.16 -4.60 22.35
C GLU A 371 9.18 -3.07 22.45
N LEU A 372 8.99 -2.58 23.67
CA LEU A 372 9.32 -1.20 24.03
C LEU A 372 10.62 -1.19 24.81
N ARG A 373 11.61 -0.45 24.36
CA ARG A 373 12.93 -0.37 24.98
C ARG A 373 13.30 1.05 25.40
N ASP A 374 14.06 1.17 26.49
CA ASP A 374 14.66 2.44 26.91
C ASP A 374 15.83 2.86 26.00
N LYS A 375 16.40 4.04 26.27
CA LYS A 375 17.57 4.57 25.54
C LYS A 375 18.83 3.69 25.63
N ASN A 376 18.89 2.75 26.59
CA ASN A 376 19.98 1.80 26.78
C ASN A 376 19.70 0.44 26.12
N GLY A 377 18.56 0.32 25.38
CA GLY A 377 18.15 -0.90 24.73
C GLY A 377 17.51 -1.95 25.63
N LYS A 378 17.15 -1.60 26.88
CA LYS A 378 16.50 -2.53 27.82
C LYS A 378 14.97 -2.44 27.70
N PRO A 379 14.25 -3.58 27.78
CA PRO A 379 12.80 -3.55 27.82
C PRO A 379 12.29 -2.69 28.99
N VAL A 380 11.24 -1.90 28.73
CA VAL A 380 10.59 -1.07 29.76
C VAL A 380 9.42 -1.81 30.39
N SER A 381 9.08 -1.44 31.62
CA SER A 381 7.91 -1.97 32.33
C SER A 381 6.59 -1.39 31.79
N ILE A 382 5.48 -2.07 32.08
CA ILE A 382 4.13 -1.53 31.78
C ILE A 382 3.97 -0.18 32.49
N GLY A 383 3.51 0.82 31.74
CA GLY A 383 3.33 2.20 32.24
C GLY A 383 4.52 3.10 32.01
N GLU A 384 5.65 2.59 31.56
CA GLU A 384 6.83 3.37 31.18
C GLU A 384 6.82 3.71 29.69
N ILE A 385 7.54 4.76 29.33
CA ILE A 385 7.75 5.19 27.94
C ILE A 385 8.94 4.45 27.38
N GLY A 386 8.77 3.83 26.21
CA GLY A 386 9.85 3.18 25.47
C GLY A 386 9.74 3.42 23.98
N GLU A 387 10.86 3.27 23.28
CA GLU A 387 10.93 3.24 21.83
C GLU A 387 10.42 1.90 21.31
N VAL A 388 9.63 1.94 20.24
CA VAL A 388 9.16 0.73 19.55
C VAL A 388 10.30 0.10 18.80
N VAL A 389 10.58 -1.17 19.09
CA VAL A 389 11.58 -1.94 18.35
C VAL A 389 10.99 -3.25 17.84
N ILE A 390 11.43 -3.67 16.66
CA ILE A 390 11.14 -4.99 16.10
C ILE A 390 12.35 -5.88 16.33
N VAL A 391 12.15 -6.98 17.04
CA VAL A 391 13.15 -8.01 17.26
C VAL A 391 13.02 -9.04 16.13
N PRO A 392 13.98 -9.12 15.20
CA PRO A 392 13.90 -10.05 14.07
C PRO A 392 13.99 -11.50 14.56
N PRO A 393 13.43 -12.47 13.82
CA PRO A 393 13.61 -13.88 14.10
C PRO A 393 15.08 -14.29 13.90
N GLU A 394 15.56 -15.28 14.67
CA GLU A 394 16.97 -15.72 14.65
C GLU A 394 17.42 -16.30 13.31
N THR A 395 16.52 -16.92 12.56
CA THR A 395 16.85 -17.72 11.38
C THR A 395 16.32 -17.18 10.06
N ASN A 396 15.40 -16.22 10.08
CA ASN A 396 14.73 -15.72 8.89
C ASN A 396 14.65 -14.19 8.90
N ARG A 397 14.65 -13.61 7.70
CA ARG A 397 14.37 -12.20 7.50
C ARG A 397 12.93 -11.88 7.92
N GLN A 398 12.73 -10.72 8.55
CA GLN A 398 11.42 -10.25 8.93
C GLN A 398 10.66 -9.73 7.71
N VAL A 399 9.70 -10.51 7.20
CA VAL A 399 8.82 -10.09 6.09
C VAL A 399 7.99 -8.88 6.50
N GLY A 400 7.84 -7.93 5.57
CA GLY A 400 7.08 -6.70 5.81
C GLY A 400 7.87 -5.57 6.45
N VAL A 401 9.13 -5.81 6.83
CA VAL A 401 10.12 -4.77 7.15
C VAL A 401 10.95 -4.52 5.89
N PHE A 402 11.30 -3.27 5.63
CA PHE A 402 12.02 -2.88 4.42
C PHE A 402 13.41 -3.53 4.30
N CYS A 403 13.91 -3.60 3.06
CA CYS A 403 15.19 -4.25 2.75
C CYS A 403 16.39 -3.33 2.93
N GLY A 404 16.16 -2.03 2.95
CA GLY A 404 17.20 -1.02 3.07
C GLY A 404 16.75 0.33 2.52
N TYR A 405 17.58 1.34 2.76
CA TYR A 405 17.47 2.61 2.08
C TYR A 405 18.33 2.60 0.82
N LEU A 406 17.78 3.12 -0.28
CA LEU A 406 18.51 3.22 -1.54
C LEU A 406 19.79 4.06 -1.35
N ASP A 407 20.95 3.45 -1.68
CA ASP A 407 22.27 4.07 -1.60
C ASP A 407 22.59 4.77 -0.24
N ASN A 408 22.06 4.25 0.87
CA ASN A 408 22.25 4.85 2.20
C ASN A 408 22.40 3.79 3.31
N GLU A 409 23.51 3.07 3.30
CA GLU A 409 23.84 2.05 4.31
C GLU A 409 24.05 2.62 5.71
N GLU A 410 24.55 3.84 5.83
CA GLU A 410 24.73 4.49 7.12
C GLU A 410 23.40 4.68 7.83
N GLN A 411 22.39 5.20 7.12
CA GLN A 411 21.05 5.35 7.66
C GLN A 411 20.38 3.99 7.94
N TYR A 412 20.63 2.99 7.10
CA TYR A 412 20.12 1.64 7.34
C TYR A 412 20.71 1.05 8.62
N SER A 413 22.04 1.14 8.80
CA SER A 413 22.73 0.71 10.02
C SER A 413 22.26 1.49 11.24
N TYR A 414 21.92 2.77 11.08
CA TYR A 414 21.41 3.60 12.17
C TYR A 414 20.04 3.12 12.69
N VAL A 415 19.14 2.66 11.83
CA VAL A 415 17.82 2.13 12.24
C VAL A 415 17.90 0.67 12.70
N TRP A 416 18.96 -0.06 12.36
CA TRP A 416 19.25 -1.42 12.80
C TRP A 416 20.36 -1.44 13.85
N ARG A 417 20.07 -0.99 15.06
CA ARG A 417 21.02 -0.96 16.16
C ARG A 417 20.75 -2.06 17.16
N HIS A 418 21.82 -2.61 17.77
CA HIS A 418 21.70 -3.67 18.78
C HIS A 418 20.92 -4.90 18.33
N GLY A 419 20.97 -5.22 17.03
CA GLY A 419 20.27 -6.38 16.46
C GLY A 419 18.77 -6.24 16.36
N VAL A 420 18.20 -5.03 16.49
CA VAL A 420 16.76 -4.76 16.38
C VAL A 420 16.51 -3.56 15.46
N TYR A 421 15.37 -3.57 14.76
CA TYR A 421 14.89 -2.39 14.03
C TYR A 421 14.28 -1.40 15.01
N GLN A 422 14.67 -0.14 14.90
CA GLN A 422 14.21 0.94 15.77
C GLN A 422 13.31 1.91 15.00
N ASP A 423 12.11 2.12 15.51
CA ASP A 423 11.10 3.01 14.92
C ASP A 423 11.35 4.50 15.23
N PHE A 424 12.17 4.83 16.26
CA PHE A 424 12.42 6.18 16.75
C PHE A 424 11.18 6.94 17.25
N LYS A 425 10.09 6.23 17.54
CA LYS A 425 8.92 6.80 18.19
C LYS A 425 8.76 6.24 19.58
N GLU A 426 8.47 7.11 20.52
CA GLU A 426 8.26 6.76 21.92
C GLU A 426 6.79 6.49 22.21
N TYR A 427 6.52 5.41 22.90
CA TYR A 427 5.19 4.99 23.28
C TYR A 427 5.15 4.56 24.74
N LYS A 428 3.93 4.57 25.31
CA LYS A 428 3.66 4.09 26.66
C LYS A 428 2.73 2.88 26.60
N SER A 429 3.14 1.77 27.22
CA SER A 429 2.30 0.58 27.37
C SER A 429 1.35 0.76 28.57
N GLU A 430 0.06 0.68 28.34
CA GLU A 430 -0.98 0.66 29.40
C GLU A 430 -1.94 -0.51 29.16
N GLY A 431 -1.39 -1.73 28.90
CA GLY A 431 -2.25 -2.87 28.53
C GLY A 431 -2.85 -2.80 27.12
N SER A 432 -3.02 -1.60 26.59
CA SER A 432 -3.20 -1.24 25.17
C SER A 432 -2.22 -0.10 24.86
N CYS A 433 -1.45 -0.18 23.77
CA CYS A 433 -0.50 0.88 23.40
C CYS A 433 -1.21 2.22 23.18
N LYS A 434 -0.98 3.21 24.04
CA LYS A 434 -1.43 4.59 23.84
C LYS A 434 -0.32 5.43 23.22
N SER A 435 -0.59 6.12 22.12
CA SER A 435 0.34 7.09 21.55
C SER A 435 0.46 8.34 22.43
N ARG A 436 1.69 8.85 22.65
CA ARG A 436 1.90 10.25 23.07
C ARG A 436 2.41 11.05 21.87
N SER A 437 1.95 12.29 21.77
CA SER A 437 2.59 13.28 20.89
C SER A 437 4.04 13.46 21.32
N PRO A 438 4.99 13.61 20.39
CA PRO A 438 6.30 14.14 20.76
C PRO A 438 6.10 15.51 21.39
N ALA A 439 6.81 15.79 22.49
CA ALA A 439 6.84 17.07 23.16
C ALA A 439 7.47 18.14 22.25
#